data_7b8d0902bf75acbeffcc87a4044b3ef8
#
_entry.id   7b8d0902bf75acbeffcc87a4044b3ef8
#
_cell.length_a   1.000
_cell.length_b   1.000
_cell.length_c   1.000
_cell.angle_alpha   90.00
_cell.angle_beta   90.00
_cell.angle_gamma   90.00
#
_symmetry.space_group_name_H-M   'P 1'
#
loop_
_entity.id
_entity.type
_entity.pdbx_description
1 polymer ?
#
loop_
_entity_poly.entity_id
_entity_poly.type
_entity_poly.pdbx_seq_one_letter_code
_entity_poly.pdbx_strand_id
1 'polypeptide(L)'
;MTTRRKISGRACRQRSIAASNASSTGITARKQELLDTRYFHVVFTLPHDLHSIVLQNQVELYNLLFRTVAETLLEIARDPKHLGAEIGFFGILHTWGQNLLFHPHIHCVIPGGGIALDREQWIHPRYPFFLPVKVLGKVFRGKFVEGL
;
A
#
# COMPACT_ATOMS: atom_id res chain seq x y z
N MET A 1 17.36 -15.23 -21.29
CA MET A 1 15.89 -15.14 -21.51
C MET A 1 15.28 -14.31 -20.39
N THR A 2 15.00 -13.04 -20.67
CA THR A 2 14.59 -12.06 -19.66
C THR A 2 13.07 -11.96 -19.69
N THR A 3 12.41 -12.67 -18.79
CA THR A 3 10.96 -12.59 -18.68
C THR A 3 10.58 -11.30 -17.95
N ARG A 4 10.27 -10.25 -18.72
CA ARG A 4 9.59 -9.06 -18.23
C ARG A 4 8.19 -9.44 -17.78
N ARG A 5 7.99 -9.73 -16.51
CA ARG A 5 6.64 -9.78 -15.94
C ARG A 5 6.24 -8.40 -15.47
N LYS A 6 5.22 -7.86 -16.09
CA LYS A 6 4.51 -6.64 -15.70
C LYS A 6 4.06 -6.78 -14.24
N ILE A 7 4.70 -6.04 -13.34
CA ILE A 7 4.00 -5.61 -12.15
C ILE A 7 2.96 -4.64 -12.68
N SER A 8 1.70 -5.07 -12.71
CA SER A 8 0.58 -4.29 -13.18
C SER A 8 0.38 -3.11 -12.23
N GLY A 9 1.14 -2.05 -12.46
CA GLY A 9 0.87 -0.75 -11.91
C GLY A 9 -0.35 -0.18 -12.63
N ARG A 10 -1.55 -0.65 -12.29
CA ARG A 10 -2.74 0.12 -12.63
C ARG A 10 -2.65 1.41 -11.85
N ALA A 11 -2.48 2.50 -12.58
CA ALA A 11 -2.61 3.85 -12.09
C ALA A 11 -3.76 3.93 -11.10
N CYS A 12 -3.47 4.49 -9.94
CA CYS A 12 -4.40 4.81 -8.88
C CYS A 12 -5.64 5.48 -9.50
N ARG A 13 -6.73 4.69 -9.70
CA ARG A 13 -8.02 5.29 -9.99
C ARG A 13 -8.47 5.96 -8.71
N GLN A 14 -8.51 7.27 -8.72
CA GLN A 14 -9.26 8.07 -7.79
C GLN A 14 -10.71 7.57 -7.79
N ARG A 15 -11.08 6.77 -6.81
CA ARG A 15 -12.47 6.63 -6.43
C ARG A 15 -12.69 7.64 -5.31
N SER A 16 -13.35 8.74 -5.63
CA SER A 16 -14.11 9.46 -4.64
C SER A 16 -15.06 8.45 -4.00
N ILE A 17 -14.94 8.24 -2.71
CA ILE A 17 -15.90 7.43 -1.96
C ILE A 17 -17.17 8.27 -1.89
N ALA A 18 -18.04 8.10 -2.87
CA ALA A 18 -19.43 8.55 -2.77
C ALA A 18 -20.09 7.66 -1.72
N ALA A 19 -20.52 8.28 -0.64
CA ALA A 19 -21.25 7.63 0.44
C ALA A 19 -22.59 7.09 -0.11
N SER A 20 -22.66 5.78 -0.30
CA SER A 20 -23.95 5.10 -0.43
C SER A 20 -24.57 4.99 0.96
N ASN A 21 -25.86 5.34 1.04
CA ASN A 21 -26.68 5.38 2.25
C ASN A 21 -26.68 4.04 3.00
N ALA A 22 -25.82 3.96 4.02
CA ALA A 22 -25.93 2.96 5.06
C ALA A 22 -25.99 3.71 6.41
N SER A 23 -26.95 3.36 7.23
CA SER A 23 -27.32 3.85 8.56
C SER A 23 -26.53 5.08 9.06
N SER A 24 -27.14 6.24 9.03
CA SER A 24 -26.49 7.57 9.06
C SER A 24 -25.61 7.89 10.30
N THR A 25 -25.82 7.24 11.42
CA THR A 25 -25.10 7.56 12.68
C THR A 25 -23.69 6.98 12.74
N GLY A 26 -23.44 5.76 12.28
CA GLY A 26 -22.11 5.14 12.33
C GLY A 26 -21.14 5.71 11.29
N ILE A 27 -21.64 6.09 10.12
CA ILE A 27 -20.82 6.66 9.04
C ILE A 27 -20.43 8.10 9.34
N THR A 28 -21.30 8.87 9.97
CA THR A 28 -21.02 10.27 10.32
C THR A 28 -19.94 10.38 11.39
N ALA A 29 -19.96 9.51 12.40
CA ALA A 29 -18.89 9.43 13.40
C ALA A 29 -17.54 9.05 12.78
N ARG A 30 -17.51 8.08 11.88
CA ARG A 30 -16.27 7.66 11.19
C ARG A 30 -15.72 8.70 10.21
N LYS A 31 -16.58 9.52 9.62
CA LYS A 31 -16.13 10.63 8.75
C LYS A 31 -15.37 11.70 9.51
N GLN A 32 -15.68 11.91 10.78
CA GLN A 32 -14.97 12.87 11.63
C GLN A 32 -13.55 12.41 12.03
N GLU A 33 -13.27 11.11 11.93
CA GLU A 33 -11.96 10.52 12.18
C GLU A 33 -11.03 10.59 10.95
N LEU A 34 -11.58 10.89 9.75
CA LEU A 34 -10.79 11.01 8.52
C LEU A 34 -10.12 12.37 8.45
N LEU A 35 -8.85 12.34 8.06
CA LEU A 35 -8.12 13.57 7.74
C LEU A 35 -8.71 14.20 6.47
N ASP A 36 -8.80 15.53 6.45
CA ASP A 36 -9.22 16.29 5.25
C ASP A 36 -8.11 16.33 4.21
N THR A 37 -7.86 15.19 3.61
CA THR A 37 -6.85 14.99 2.55
C THR A 37 -7.31 13.92 1.58
N ARG A 38 -6.61 13.84 0.44
CA ARG A 38 -6.81 12.72 -0.48
C ARG A 38 -6.33 11.43 0.16
N TYR A 39 -6.94 10.32 -0.21
CA TYR A 39 -6.46 8.99 0.14
C TYR A 39 -5.99 8.26 -1.09
N PHE A 40 -4.85 7.59 -0.96
CA PHE A 40 -4.27 6.78 -2.01
C PHE A 40 -4.45 5.29 -1.68
N HIS A 41 -4.77 4.53 -2.72
CA HIS A 41 -4.88 3.09 -2.64
C HIS A 41 -3.68 2.47 -3.37
N VAL A 42 -2.82 1.80 -2.63
CA VAL A 42 -1.62 1.12 -3.13
C VAL A 42 -1.77 -0.38 -2.89
N VAL A 43 -1.48 -1.18 -3.91
CA VAL A 43 -1.58 -2.65 -3.81
C VAL A 43 -0.22 -3.28 -4.04
N PHE A 44 0.20 -4.11 -3.10
CA PHE A 44 1.40 -4.94 -3.20
C PHE A 44 1.00 -6.38 -3.45
N THR A 45 1.48 -6.93 -4.56
CA THR A 45 1.10 -8.26 -5.05
C THR A 45 2.32 -9.16 -5.15
N LEU A 46 2.20 -10.40 -4.68
CA LEU A 46 3.23 -11.42 -4.88
C LEU A 46 3.13 -12.04 -6.28
N PRO A 47 4.28 -12.38 -6.91
CA PRO A 47 4.29 -13.15 -8.15
C PRO A 47 3.63 -14.52 -7.97
N HIS A 48 2.97 -15.00 -9.04
CA HIS A 48 2.30 -16.30 -9.04
C HIS A 48 3.25 -17.45 -8.66
N ASP A 49 4.50 -17.36 -9.04
CA ASP A 49 5.52 -18.40 -8.79
C ASP A 49 5.78 -18.64 -7.29
N LEU A 50 5.41 -17.68 -6.44
CA LEU A 50 5.52 -17.78 -4.98
C LEU A 50 4.25 -18.32 -4.29
N HIS A 51 3.14 -18.48 -5.02
CA HIS A 51 1.86 -18.82 -4.39
C HIS A 51 1.89 -20.18 -3.67
N SER A 52 2.58 -21.18 -4.24
CA SER A 52 2.68 -22.52 -3.64
C SER A 52 3.42 -22.50 -2.30
N ILE A 53 4.55 -21.78 -2.24
CA ILE A 53 5.32 -21.67 -1.00
C ILE A 53 4.56 -20.84 0.05
N VAL A 54 3.82 -19.81 -0.37
CA VAL A 54 2.99 -19.02 0.54
C VAL A 54 1.86 -19.87 1.13
N LEU A 55 1.23 -20.74 0.34
CA LEU A 55 0.18 -21.65 0.84
C LEU A 55 0.68 -22.61 1.91
N GLN A 56 1.92 -23.06 1.79
CA GLN A 56 2.54 -24.00 2.72
C GLN A 56 3.06 -23.32 4.00
N ASN A 57 3.34 -22.00 3.96
CA ASN A 57 3.97 -21.24 5.04
C ASN A 57 3.23 -19.92 5.27
N GLN A 58 1.90 -20.00 5.47
CA GLN A 58 1.05 -18.79 5.47
C GLN A 58 1.42 -17.80 6.57
N VAL A 59 1.64 -18.27 7.80
CA VAL A 59 1.90 -17.39 8.95
C VAL A 59 3.20 -16.59 8.73
N GLU A 60 4.27 -17.30 8.38
CA GLU A 60 5.60 -16.70 8.17
C GLU A 60 5.59 -15.74 6.99
N LEU A 61 5.00 -16.16 5.86
CA LEU A 61 5.03 -15.37 4.64
C LEU A 61 4.02 -14.24 4.62
N TYR A 62 2.90 -14.33 5.31
CA TYR A 62 2.02 -13.16 5.52
C TYR A 62 2.66 -12.14 6.45
N ASN A 63 3.32 -12.57 7.52
CA ASN A 63 4.07 -11.68 8.41
C ASN A 63 5.21 -10.98 7.65
N LEU A 64 5.97 -11.73 6.85
CA LEU A 64 7.00 -11.18 5.98
C LEU A 64 6.40 -10.16 4.99
N LEU A 65 5.28 -10.49 4.37
CA LEU A 65 4.60 -9.62 3.42
C LEU A 65 4.17 -8.30 4.06
N PHE A 66 3.52 -8.33 5.23
CA PHE A 66 3.15 -7.13 5.97
C PHE A 66 4.35 -6.29 6.38
N ARG A 67 5.38 -6.92 6.94
CA ARG A 67 6.62 -6.24 7.34
C ARG A 67 7.28 -5.55 6.14
N THR A 68 7.46 -6.26 5.05
CA THR A 68 8.10 -5.74 3.84
C THR A 68 7.33 -4.57 3.23
N VAL A 69 5.99 -4.65 3.20
CA VAL A 69 5.13 -3.56 2.74
C VAL A 69 5.29 -2.33 3.62
N ALA A 70 5.25 -2.51 4.94
CA ALA A 70 5.40 -1.41 5.89
C ALA A 70 6.77 -0.74 5.77
N GLU A 71 7.84 -1.51 5.79
CA GLU A 71 9.20 -1.00 5.63
C GLU A 71 9.39 -0.25 4.31
N THR A 72 8.86 -0.79 3.21
CA THR A 72 8.94 -0.16 1.89
C THR A 72 8.24 1.19 1.86
N LEU A 73 7.02 1.27 2.38
CA LEU A 73 6.25 2.51 2.39
C LEU A 73 6.91 3.56 3.28
N LEU A 74 7.32 3.18 4.49
CA LEU A 74 7.91 4.10 5.47
C LEU A 74 9.28 4.60 5.01
N GLU A 75 10.12 3.74 4.47
CA GLU A 75 11.45 4.11 3.98
C GLU A 75 11.37 5.11 2.82
N ILE A 76 10.55 4.81 1.81
CA ILE A 76 10.44 5.67 0.63
C ILE A 76 9.73 6.99 0.97
N ALA A 77 8.76 6.97 1.88
CA ALA A 77 8.10 8.19 2.32
C ALA A 77 9.03 9.13 3.12
N ARG A 78 9.94 8.59 3.91
CA ARG A 78 10.94 9.38 4.65
C ARG A 78 11.99 10.02 3.77
N ASP A 79 12.27 9.47 2.58
CA ASP A 79 13.26 10.04 1.67
C ASP A 79 12.78 11.43 1.16
N PRO A 80 13.56 12.52 1.43
CA PRO A 80 13.21 13.87 0.97
C PRO A 80 13.10 14.01 -0.55
N LYS A 81 13.69 13.09 -1.31
CA LYS A 81 13.53 13.04 -2.78
C LYS A 81 12.11 12.68 -3.19
N HIS A 82 11.36 11.99 -2.31
CA HIS A 82 10.01 11.54 -2.59
C HIS A 82 8.97 12.35 -1.82
N LEU A 83 8.84 12.15 -0.51
CA LEU A 83 7.89 12.88 0.32
C LEU A 83 8.59 13.65 1.44
N GLY A 84 9.56 13.03 2.13
CA GLY A 84 10.28 13.64 3.26
C GLY A 84 9.44 13.69 4.53
N ALA A 85 8.55 12.72 4.76
CA ALA A 85 7.62 12.72 5.87
C ALA A 85 7.39 11.33 6.45
N GLU A 86 6.94 11.29 7.70
CA GLU A 86 6.39 10.10 8.34
C GLU A 86 4.93 9.94 7.95
N ILE A 87 4.59 8.77 7.42
CA ILE A 87 3.22 8.45 6.98
C ILE A 87 2.55 7.46 7.89
N GLY A 88 1.22 7.57 8.00
CA GLY A 88 0.37 6.52 8.54
C GLY A 88 -0.38 5.82 7.40
N PHE A 89 -0.64 4.53 7.56
CA PHE A 89 -1.48 3.77 6.65
C PHE A 89 -2.05 2.55 7.35
N PHE A 90 -3.06 1.94 6.76
CA PHE A 90 -3.47 0.60 7.15
C PHE A 90 -3.47 -0.33 5.94
N GLY A 91 -3.14 -1.59 6.20
CA GLY A 91 -3.08 -2.64 5.19
C GLY A 91 -4.09 -3.73 5.47
N ILE A 92 -4.71 -4.24 4.40
CA ILE A 92 -5.66 -5.35 4.46
C ILE A 92 -5.15 -6.45 3.54
N LEU A 93 -4.93 -7.65 4.10
CA LEU A 93 -4.55 -8.82 3.32
C LEU A 93 -5.78 -9.37 2.58
N HIS A 94 -5.63 -9.56 1.28
CA HIS A 94 -6.53 -10.37 0.46
C HIS A 94 -5.77 -11.59 -0.05
N THR A 95 -6.40 -12.74 -0.03
CA THR A 95 -5.78 -14.01 -0.43
C THR A 95 -6.32 -14.58 -1.73
N TRP A 96 -7.26 -13.89 -2.37
CA TRP A 96 -7.85 -14.30 -3.65
C TRP A 96 -7.89 -13.15 -4.66
N GLY A 97 -7.75 -13.49 -5.93
CA GLY A 97 -7.92 -12.56 -7.05
C GLY A 97 -9.38 -12.46 -7.52
N GLN A 98 -9.63 -11.68 -8.57
CA GLN A 98 -10.96 -11.53 -9.18
C GLN A 98 -11.55 -12.84 -9.74
N ASN A 99 -10.68 -13.79 -10.09
CA ASN A 99 -11.02 -15.14 -10.56
C ASN A 99 -11.15 -16.16 -9.42
N LEU A 100 -11.20 -15.71 -8.16
CA LEU A 100 -11.26 -16.52 -6.94
C LEU A 100 -10.07 -17.49 -6.75
N LEU A 101 -9.02 -17.37 -7.56
CA LEU A 101 -7.79 -18.12 -7.37
C LEU A 101 -6.94 -17.49 -6.25
N PHE A 102 -6.16 -18.32 -5.58
CA PHE A 102 -5.23 -17.86 -4.55
C PHE A 102 -4.25 -16.84 -5.12
N HIS A 103 -4.28 -15.65 -4.55
CA HIS A 103 -3.51 -14.51 -5.01
C HIS A 103 -3.25 -13.52 -3.86
N PRO A 104 -2.30 -13.83 -2.99
CA PRO A 104 -2.04 -13.02 -1.81
C PRO A 104 -1.52 -11.64 -2.20
N HIS A 105 -2.17 -10.61 -1.66
CA HIS A 105 -1.81 -9.21 -1.89
C HIS A 105 -2.34 -8.34 -0.74
N ILE A 106 -1.65 -7.21 -0.51
CA ILE A 106 -2.06 -6.25 0.51
C ILE A 106 -2.56 -4.99 -0.16
N HIS A 107 -3.78 -4.58 0.22
CA HIS A 107 -4.34 -3.28 -0.07
C HIS A 107 -3.94 -2.30 1.03
N CYS A 108 -3.22 -1.24 0.68
CA CYS A 108 -2.88 -0.17 1.61
C CYS A 108 -3.72 1.07 1.31
N VAL A 109 -4.32 1.65 2.34
CA VAL A 109 -4.99 2.94 2.27
C VAL A 109 -4.16 3.96 3.04
N ILE A 110 -3.76 5.02 2.37
CA ILE A 110 -2.74 5.96 2.84
C ILE A 110 -3.29 7.37 2.68
N PRO A 111 -3.32 8.21 3.74
CA PRO A 111 -3.60 9.63 3.60
C PRO A 111 -2.61 10.31 2.65
N GLY A 112 -3.05 11.30 1.91
CA GLY A 112 -2.23 12.02 0.94
C GLY A 112 -1.28 13.00 1.57
N GLY A 113 -0.26 12.48 2.24
CA GLY A 113 0.78 13.23 2.91
C GLY A 113 1.28 12.50 4.15
N GLY A 114 2.04 13.23 4.94
CA GLY A 114 2.59 12.74 6.20
C GLY A 114 3.06 13.89 7.08
N ILE A 115 3.44 13.56 8.30
CA ILE A 115 3.99 14.52 9.25
C ILE A 115 5.47 14.72 8.93
N ALA A 116 5.91 15.96 8.81
CA ALA A 116 7.32 16.29 8.63
C ALA A 116 8.18 15.64 9.73
N LEU A 117 9.45 15.37 9.42
CA LEU A 117 10.35 14.69 10.38
C LEU A 117 10.59 15.49 11.66
N ASP A 118 10.43 16.82 11.61
CA ASP A 118 10.43 17.73 12.77
C ASP A 118 9.10 17.74 13.53
N ARG A 119 8.06 17.10 12.99
CA ARG A 119 6.69 17.01 13.53
C ARG A 119 5.92 18.31 13.61
N GLU A 120 6.36 19.36 12.92
CA GLU A 120 5.74 20.69 13.01
C GLU A 120 4.66 20.93 11.95
N GLN A 121 4.70 20.20 10.82
CA GLN A 121 3.80 20.45 9.70
C GLN A 121 3.41 19.19 8.94
N TRP A 122 2.30 19.30 8.20
CA TRP A 122 1.86 18.28 7.25
C TRP A 122 2.51 18.50 5.89
N ILE A 123 3.16 17.46 5.36
CA ILE A 123 3.78 17.47 4.03
C ILE A 123 2.83 16.82 3.02
N HIS A 124 2.48 17.56 1.98
CA HIS A 124 1.68 17.04 0.87
C HIS A 124 2.56 16.44 -0.23
N PRO A 125 2.05 15.44 -0.99
CA PRO A 125 2.74 14.94 -2.17
C PRO A 125 2.96 16.06 -3.20
N ARG A 126 4.16 16.13 -3.76
CA ARG A 126 4.53 17.13 -4.78
C ARG A 126 3.89 16.85 -6.14
N TYR A 127 3.45 15.61 -6.37
CA TYR A 127 2.94 15.12 -7.65
C TYR A 127 1.51 14.60 -7.48
N PRO A 128 0.75 14.41 -8.58
CA PRO A 128 -0.59 13.85 -8.53
C PRO A 128 -0.63 12.37 -8.09
N PHE A 129 0.51 11.71 -7.93
CA PHE A 129 0.67 10.38 -7.35
C PHE A 129 1.34 10.49 -5.97
N PHE A 130 1.10 9.50 -5.11
CA PHE A 130 1.62 9.50 -3.74
C PHE A 130 3.14 9.26 -3.69
N LEU A 131 3.58 8.11 -4.19
CA LEU A 131 4.99 7.69 -4.24
C LEU A 131 5.27 7.00 -5.59
N PRO A 132 6.52 7.02 -6.09
CA PRO A 132 6.84 6.42 -7.38
C PRO A 132 6.67 4.90 -7.38
N VAL A 133 5.70 4.38 -8.13
CA VAL A 133 5.35 2.94 -8.18
C VAL A 133 6.55 2.06 -8.55
N LYS A 134 7.41 2.53 -9.46
CA LYS A 134 8.62 1.79 -9.87
C LYS A 134 9.62 1.62 -8.72
N VAL A 135 9.78 2.66 -7.89
CA VAL A 135 10.65 2.63 -6.71
C VAL A 135 10.06 1.71 -5.65
N LEU A 136 8.76 1.88 -5.33
CA LEU A 136 8.04 0.99 -4.42
C LEU A 136 8.19 -0.48 -4.83
N GLY A 137 7.96 -0.81 -6.10
CA GLY A 137 8.06 -2.19 -6.59
C GLY A 137 9.47 -2.75 -6.54
N LYS A 138 10.51 -1.92 -6.77
CA LYS A 138 11.91 -2.37 -6.69
C LYS A 138 12.33 -2.67 -5.25
N VAL A 139 12.06 -1.74 -4.33
CA VAL A 139 12.42 -1.87 -2.92
C VAL A 139 11.66 -3.02 -2.27
N PHE A 140 10.33 -3.07 -2.48
CA PHE A 140 9.49 -4.17 -1.99
C PHE A 140 10.02 -5.54 -2.43
N ARG A 141 10.33 -5.71 -3.72
CA ARG A 141 10.85 -6.98 -4.21
C ARG A 141 12.19 -7.33 -3.58
N GLY A 142 13.12 -6.36 -3.44
CA GLY A 142 14.42 -6.59 -2.81
C GLY A 142 14.25 -7.09 -1.37
N LYS A 143 13.51 -6.36 -0.56
CA LYS A 143 13.26 -6.71 0.84
C LYS A 143 12.52 -8.04 1.01
N PHE A 144 11.53 -8.31 0.16
CA PHE A 144 10.76 -9.56 0.24
C PHE A 144 11.64 -10.78 -0.08
N VAL A 145 12.49 -10.68 -1.12
CA VAL A 145 13.42 -11.77 -1.48
C VAL A 145 14.51 -11.96 -0.44
N GLU A 146 14.99 -10.89 0.17
CA GLU A 146 15.97 -10.96 1.26
C GLU A 146 15.40 -11.65 2.53
N GLY A 147 14.10 -11.51 2.75
CA GLY A 147 13.43 -12.10 3.91
C GLY A 147 12.91 -13.52 3.71
N LEU A 148 12.96 -14.06 2.47
CA LEU A 148 12.60 -15.45 2.15
C LEU A 148 13.66 -16.43 2.64
#